data_c48e11c0ea37a03267633186502ee6cb
#
_entry.id   c48e11c0ea37a03267633186502ee6cb
#
_cell.length_a   1.000
_cell.length_b   1.000
_cell.length_c   1.000
_cell.angle_alpha   90.00
_cell.angle_beta   90.00
_cell.angle_gamma   90.00
#
_symmetry.space_group_name_H-M   'P 1'
#
loop_
_entity.id
_entity.type
_entity.pdbx_description
1 polymer ?
#
loop_
_entity_poly.entity_id
_entity_poly.type
_entity_poly.pdbx_seq_one_letter_code
_entity_poly.pdbx_strand_id
1 'polypeptide(L)'
;SRGLGDVYKRQLMSDYDREMFNLELERKLHFLRWARMIRISALKRNGLNHLMKAVDEAHAAAYRKIPTPKLTRALFEAVERQQPPRARGGRPKPRFAHQGGSNPPVIVIHGNALEDIGESYRRYLEGFFREKFDLAGTPLRIEFRTKENPFVKDDNKR
;
A
#
# COMPACT_ATOMS: atom_id res chain seq x y z
N SER A 1 -17.66 -16.41 -25.34
CA SER A 1 -16.71 -15.76 -26.28
C SER A 1 -16.72 -14.22 -26.17
N ARG A 2 -16.87 -13.66 -24.96
CA ARG A 2 -16.85 -12.18 -24.75
C ARG A 2 -15.44 -11.62 -24.56
N GLY A 3 -14.43 -12.43 -24.33
CA GLY A 3 -13.06 -11.98 -24.02
C GLY A 3 -12.17 -11.63 -25.20
N LEU A 4 -12.44 -12.16 -26.38
CA LEU A 4 -11.61 -11.92 -27.58
C LEU A 4 -11.96 -10.61 -28.33
N GLY A 5 -13.16 -10.08 -28.11
CA GLY A 5 -13.60 -8.83 -28.72
C GLY A 5 -12.90 -7.57 -28.19
N ASP A 6 -12.49 -7.57 -26.92
CA ASP A 6 -11.90 -6.39 -26.29
C ASP A 6 -10.46 -6.11 -26.71
N VAL A 7 -9.71 -7.16 -27.09
CA VAL A 7 -8.32 -7.03 -27.57
C VAL A 7 -8.26 -6.39 -28.96
N TYR A 8 -9.21 -6.72 -29.82
CA TYR A 8 -9.30 -6.15 -31.18
C TYR A 8 -9.81 -4.70 -31.17
N LYS A 9 -10.75 -4.39 -30.28
CA LYS A 9 -11.37 -3.06 -30.19
C LYS A 9 -10.40 -1.94 -29.84
N ARG A 10 -9.38 -2.22 -29.02
CA ARG A 10 -8.42 -1.22 -28.59
C ARG A 10 -7.52 -0.67 -29.69
N GLN A 11 -7.22 -1.44 -30.74
CA GLN A 11 -6.43 -0.96 -31.89
C GLN A 11 -7.24 0.00 -32.76
N LEU A 12 -8.57 -0.06 -32.66
CA LEU A 12 -9.52 0.80 -33.37
C LEU A 12 -10.04 1.97 -32.51
N MET A 13 -9.61 2.05 -31.24
CA MET A 13 -10.01 3.14 -30.34
C MET A 13 -9.29 4.44 -30.72
N SER A 14 -10.05 5.53 -30.77
CA SER A 14 -9.48 6.86 -30.87
C SER A 14 -8.62 7.19 -29.64
N ASP A 15 -7.80 8.23 -29.73
CA ASP A 15 -6.98 8.66 -28.60
C ASP A 15 -7.87 9.12 -27.43
N TYR A 16 -8.99 9.76 -27.72
CA TYR A 16 -10.01 10.14 -26.74
C TYR A 16 -10.59 8.90 -26.00
N ASP A 17 -10.98 7.86 -26.72
CA ASP A 17 -11.51 6.62 -26.10
C ASP A 17 -10.47 5.92 -25.22
N ARG A 18 -9.18 5.99 -25.62
CA ARG A 18 -8.08 5.45 -24.83
C ARG A 18 -7.88 6.22 -23.51
N GLU A 19 -8.00 7.52 -23.56
CA GLU A 19 -7.91 8.38 -22.38
C GLU A 19 -9.07 8.13 -21.43
N MET A 20 -10.29 8.13 -21.95
CA MET A 20 -11.49 7.80 -21.16
C MET A 20 -11.43 6.42 -20.52
N PHE A 21 -10.95 5.42 -21.26
CA PHE A 21 -10.73 4.08 -20.72
C PHE A 21 -9.71 4.05 -19.58
N ASN A 22 -8.60 4.78 -19.69
CA ASN A 22 -7.61 4.88 -18.63
C ASN A 22 -8.18 5.55 -17.37
N LEU A 23 -8.92 6.65 -17.54
CA LEU A 23 -9.61 7.33 -16.43
C LEU A 23 -10.62 6.42 -15.74
N GLU A 24 -11.37 5.64 -16.50
CA GLU A 24 -12.33 4.68 -15.95
C GLU A 24 -11.63 3.53 -15.20
N LEU A 25 -10.50 3.03 -15.71
CA LEU A 25 -9.67 2.05 -15.03
C LEU A 25 -9.14 2.58 -13.70
N GLU A 26 -8.57 3.78 -13.69
CA GLU A 26 -8.06 4.40 -12.47
C GLU A 26 -9.18 4.60 -11.43
N ARG A 27 -10.36 5.01 -11.88
CA ARG A 27 -11.53 5.17 -11.02
C ARG A 27 -12.01 3.85 -10.43
N LYS A 28 -12.13 2.81 -11.25
CA LYS A 28 -12.62 1.48 -10.83
C LYS A 28 -11.58 0.70 -10.03
N LEU A 29 -10.29 0.86 -10.35
CA LEU A 29 -9.19 0.12 -9.75
C LEU A 29 -8.36 0.97 -8.77
N HIS A 30 -8.96 2.02 -8.19
CA HIS A 30 -8.28 2.91 -7.25
C HIS A 30 -7.68 2.18 -6.04
N PHE A 31 -8.23 1.02 -5.67
CA PHE A 31 -7.73 0.15 -4.60
C PHE A 31 -6.50 -0.66 -4.99
N LEU A 32 -6.17 -0.73 -6.30
CA LEU A 32 -4.99 -1.42 -6.85
C LEU A 32 -3.85 -0.45 -7.25
N ARG A 33 -3.77 0.74 -6.66
CA ARG A 33 -2.71 1.72 -6.98
C ARG A 33 -1.29 1.19 -6.78
N TRP A 34 -1.14 0.15 -5.98
CA TRP A 34 0.12 -0.55 -5.77
C TRP A 34 0.48 -1.51 -6.89
N ALA A 35 -0.49 -1.92 -7.72
CA ALA A 35 -0.28 -2.84 -8.82
C ALA A 35 0.21 -2.08 -10.07
N ARG A 36 1.18 -2.67 -10.77
CA ARG A 36 1.66 -2.14 -12.05
C ARG A 36 0.72 -2.56 -13.17
N MET A 37 0.24 -1.61 -13.95
CA MET A 37 -0.56 -1.91 -15.13
C MET A 37 0.36 -2.23 -16.32
N ILE A 38 0.23 -3.44 -16.87
CA ILE A 38 1.01 -3.89 -18.01
C ILE A 38 0.07 -4.19 -19.17
N ARG A 39 0.41 -3.63 -20.31
CA ARG A 39 -0.31 -3.85 -21.56
C ARG A 39 0.38 -4.94 -22.34
N ILE A 40 -0.36 -6.00 -22.66
CA ILE A 40 0.13 -7.12 -23.44
C ILE A 40 -0.71 -7.33 -24.68
N SER A 41 -0.10 -7.91 -25.72
CA SER A 41 -0.80 -8.42 -26.89
C SER A 41 -0.43 -9.89 -27.09
N ALA A 42 -1.37 -10.78 -26.83
CA ALA A 42 -1.18 -12.21 -27.04
C ALA A 42 -0.94 -12.53 -28.53
N LEU A 43 -1.68 -11.86 -29.42
CA LEU A 43 -1.56 -12.06 -30.88
C LEU A 43 -0.18 -11.65 -31.41
N LYS A 44 0.32 -10.49 -30.98
CA LYS A 44 1.63 -9.95 -31.40
C LYS A 44 2.78 -10.41 -30.51
N ARG A 45 2.51 -11.21 -29.47
CA ARG A 45 3.47 -11.63 -28.43
C ARG A 45 4.25 -10.47 -27.80
N ASN A 46 3.62 -9.28 -27.78
CA ASN A 46 4.25 -8.07 -27.28
C ASN A 46 3.92 -7.87 -25.80
N GLY A 47 4.90 -7.43 -24.99
CA GLY A 47 4.73 -7.13 -23.57
C GLY A 47 4.84 -8.34 -22.63
N LEU A 48 4.98 -9.59 -23.12
CA LEU A 48 5.07 -10.78 -22.27
C LEU A 48 6.32 -10.75 -21.36
N ASN A 49 7.46 -10.31 -21.87
CA ASN A 49 8.68 -10.19 -21.08
C ASN A 49 8.53 -9.16 -19.96
N HIS A 50 7.82 -8.05 -20.22
CA HIS A 50 7.51 -7.04 -19.19
C HIS A 50 6.57 -7.59 -18.12
N LEU A 51 5.61 -8.45 -18.52
CA LEU A 51 4.72 -9.12 -17.58
C LEU A 51 5.50 -10.04 -16.65
N MET A 52 6.34 -10.91 -17.22
CA MET A 52 7.14 -11.85 -16.40
C MET A 52 8.07 -11.11 -15.45
N LYS A 53 8.75 -10.07 -15.93
CA LYS A 53 9.59 -9.21 -15.08
C LYS A 53 8.80 -8.57 -13.94
N ALA A 54 7.58 -8.09 -14.21
CA ALA A 54 6.76 -7.49 -13.16
C ALA A 54 6.25 -8.53 -12.14
N VAL A 55 6.01 -9.77 -12.56
CA VAL A 55 5.68 -10.88 -11.64
C VAL A 55 6.86 -11.18 -10.72
N ASP A 56 8.08 -11.26 -11.27
CA ASP A 56 9.29 -11.50 -10.48
C ASP A 56 9.56 -10.35 -9.49
N GLU A 57 9.40 -9.10 -9.92
CA GLU A 57 9.53 -7.92 -9.07
C GLU A 57 8.48 -7.93 -7.93
N ALA A 58 7.22 -8.24 -8.25
CA ALA A 58 6.15 -8.31 -7.25
C ALA A 58 6.38 -9.45 -6.25
N HIS A 59 6.85 -10.61 -6.73
CA HIS A 59 7.22 -11.73 -5.87
C HIS A 59 8.38 -11.36 -4.94
N ALA A 60 9.45 -10.76 -5.47
CA ALA A 60 10.59 -10.31 -4.68
C ALA A 60 10.16 -9.26 -3.62
N ALA A 61 9.27 -8.34 -3.97
CA ALA A 61 8.70 -7.36 -3.05
C ALA A 61 7.86 -8.02 -1.95
N ALA A 62 7.04 -9.04 -2.28
CA ALA A 62 6.18 -9.74 -1.33
C ALA A 62 6.98 -10.47 -0.24
N TYR A 63 8.16 -10.99 -0.57
CA TYR A 63 9.02 -11.72 0.36
C TYR A 63 10.20 -10.91 0.88
N ARG A 64 10.27 -9.62 0.57
CA ARG A 64 11.36 -8.73 1.02
C ARG A 64 11.40 -8.65 2.53
N LYS A 65 12.56 -8.95 3.09
CA LYS A 65 12.83 -8.78 4.53
C LYS A 65 13.41 -7.40 4.79
N ILE A 66 12.76 -6.65 5.66
CA ILE A 66 13.16 -5.29 6.01
C ILE A 66 13.59 -5.26 7.48
N PRO A 67 14.86 -4.96 7.79
CA PRO A 67 15.33 -4.90 9.17
C PRO A 67 14.59 -3.87 10.01
N THR A 68 14.26 -4.22 11.26
CA THR A 68 13.56 -3.35 12.22
C THR A 68 14.17 -1.95 12.35
N PRO A 69 15.51 -1.77 12.42
CA PRO A 69 16.09 -0.43 12.51
C PRO A 69 15.81 0.43 11.26
N LYS A 70 15.77 -0.18 10.07
CA LYS A 70 15.45 0.54 8.82
C LYS A 70 13.96 0.95 8.81
N LEU A 71 13.05 0.05 9.23
CA LEU A 71 11.61 0.35 9.34
C LEU A 71 11.34 1.46 10.37
N THR A 72 11.99 1.40 11.53
CA THR A 72 11.81 2.41 12.58
C THR A 72 12.33 3.78 12.12
N ARG A 73 13.47 3.83 11.43
CA ARG A 73 13.99 5.09 10.86
C ARG A 73 13.03 5.66 9.82
N ALA A 74 12.55 4.81 8.91
CA ALA A 74 11.58 5.22 7.89
C ALA A 74 10.26 5.70 8.51
N LEU A 75 9.81 5.10 9.61
CA LEU A 75 8.65 5.57 10.36
C LEU A 75 8.86 6.99 10.89
N PHE A 76 10.01 7.28 11.48
CA PHE A 76 10.31 8.63 11.98
C PHE A 76 10.38 9.65 10.84
N GLU A 77 11.00 9.30 9.71
CA GLU A 77 11.02 10.15 8.51
C GLU A 77 9.59 10.44 8.01
N ALA A 78 8.72 9.42 8.00
CA ALA A 78 7.32 9.60 7.59
C ALA A 78 6.57 10.54 8.56
N VAL A 79 6.73 10.35 9.87
CA VAL A 79 6.10 11.19 10.90
C VAL A 79 6.63 12.63 10.87
N GLU A 80 7.91 12.83 10.57
CA GLU A 80 8.52 14.16 10.42
C GLU A 80 7.95 14.89 9.20
N ARG A 81 7.80 14.20 8.06
CA ARG A 81 7.18 14.78 6.86
C ARG A 81 5.72 15.12 7.05
N GLN A 82 4.96 14.23 7.69
CA GLN A 82 3.55 14.42 7.96
C GLN A 82 3.19 13.82 9.31
N GLN A 83 2.95 14.67 10.28
CA GLN A 83 2.54 14.23 11.62
C GLN A 83 1.13 13.65 11.61
N PRO A 84 0.84 12.62 12.44
CA PRO A 84 -0.52 12.11 12.58
C PRO A 84 -1.46 13.24 13.03
N PRO A 85 -2.69 13.29 12.52
CA PRO A 85 -3.68 14.27 12.98
C PRO A 85 -3.98 14.08 14.46
N ARG A 86 -4.37 15.16 15.13
CA ARG A 86 -4.85 15.10 16.53
C ARG A 86 -6.20 14.38 16.55
N ALA A 87 -6.38 13.53 17.55
CA ALA A 87 -7.63 12.86 17.85
C ALA A 87 -8.09 13.18 19.28
N ARG A 88 -9.23 12.63 19.72
CA ARG A 88 -9.81 12.91 21.03
C ARG A 88 -8.87 12.65 22.21
N GLY A 89 -8.04 11.59 22.11
CA GLY A 89 -7.04 11.21 23.11
C GLY A 89 -5.69 11.94 23.00
N GLY A 90 -5.58 12.92 22.11
CA GLY A 90 -4.34 13.63 21.83
C GLY A 90 -3.76 13.31 20.45
N ARG A 91 -2.47 13.54 20.26
CA ARG A 91 -1.80 13.19 19.01
C ARG A 91 -1.19 11.78 19.12
N PRO A 92 -1.54 10.86 18.20
CA PRO A 92 -0.89 9.56 18.12
C PRO A 92 0.63 9.69 18.07
N LYS A 93 1.34 8.82 18.79
CA LYS A 93 2.80 8.85 18.89
C LYS A 93 3.38 7.49 18.47
N PRO A 94 3.63 7.25 17.16
CA PRO A 94 4.36 6.09 16.71
C PRO A 94 5.77 6.07 17.29
N ARG A 95 6.24 4.91 17.78
CA ARG A 95 7.52 4.76 18.48
C ARG A 95 8.52 3.90 17.73
N PHE A 96 8.09 2.78 17.21
CA PHE A 96 8.91 1.90 16.39
C PHE A 96 8.05 1.05 15.46
N ALA A 97 8.68 0.51 14.42
CA ALA A 97 8.05 -0.37 13.47
C ALA A 97 8.92 -1.61 13.23
N HIS A 98 8.27 -2.76 13.05
CA HIS A 98 8.92 -3.99 12.63
C HIS A 98 8.07 -4.72 11.60
N GLN A 99 8.69 -5.65 10.88
CA GLN A 99 7.96 -6.51 9.95
C GLN A 99 7.29 -7.65 10.71
N GLY A 100 5.95 -7.72 10.65
CA GLY A 100 5.14 -8.74 11.30
C GLY A 100 4.85 -9.95 10.41
N GLY A 101 5.05 -9.83 9.10
CA GLY A 101 4.79 -10.90 8.13
C GLY A 101 5.29 -10.57 6.74
N SER A 102 5.22 -11.58 5.87
CA SER A 102 5.52 -11.48 4.44
C SER A 102 4.44 -12.18 3.62
N ASN A 103 4.32 -11.79 2.36
CA ASN A 103 3.35 -12.32 1.39
C ASN A 103 1.86 -12.23 1.86
N PRO A 104 1.29 -11.01 1.95
CA PRO A 104 1.94 -9.71 1.70
C PRO A 104 2.77 -9.23 2.88
N PRO A 105 3.69 -8.26 2.68
CA PRO A 105 4.39 -7.61 3.77
C PRO A 105 3.43 -6.97 4.76
N VAL A 106 3.67 -7.21 6.05
CA VAL A 106 2.94 -6.61 7.16
C VAL A 106 3.91 -5.77 7.98
N ILE A 107 3.64 -4.47 8.13
CA ILE A 107 4.41 -3.59 9.00
C ILE A 107 3.58 -3.33 10.26
N VAL A 108 4.12 -3.75 11.40
CA VAL A 108 3.52 -3.51 12.70
C VAL A 108 4.15 -2.27 13.31
N ILE A 109 3.32 -1.28 13.62
CA ILE A 109 3.74 -0.01 14.23
C ILE A 109 3.26 0.00 15.68
N HIS A 110 4.18 0.20 16.60
CA HIS A 110 3.92 0.33 18.03
C HIS A 110 4.02 1.78 18.47
N GLY A 111 3.17 2.16 19.42
CA GLY A 111 3.17 3.51 19.97
C GLY A 111 2.03 3.75 20.94
N ASN A 112 1.71 5.02 21.17
CA ASN A 112 0.65 5.45 22.08
C ASN A 112 -0.48 6.09 21.27
N ALA A 113 -1.74 5.82 21.63
CA ALA A 113 -2.96 6.35 21.02
C ALA A 113 -3.02 6.09 19.48
N LEU A 114 -2.55 4.92 19.03
CA LEU A 114 -2.50 4.58 17.61
C LEU A 114 -3.87 4.11 17.07
N GLU A 115 -4.80 3.75 17.95
CA GLU A 115 -6.19 3.40 17.65
C GLU A 115 -6.94 4.54 16.96
N ASP A 116 -6.55 5.76 17.27
CA ASP A 116 -7.14 6.97 16.71
C ASP A 116 -6.61 7.33 15.30
N ILE A 117 -5.69 6.55 14.76
CA ILE A 117 -5.14 6.79 13.41
C ILE A 117 -6.17 6.43 12.35
N GLY A 118 -6.67 7.46 11.65
CA GLY A 118 -7.63 7.30 10.56
C GLY A 118 -7.04 6.69 9.28
N GLU A 119 -7.92 6.20 8.41
CA GLU A 119 -7.57 5.54 7.15
C GLU A 119 -6.72 6.41 6.20
N SER A 120 -6.91 7.73 6.20
CA SER A 120 -6.12 8.63 5.35
C SER A 120 -4.63 8.63 5.74
N TYR A 121 -4.34 8.64 7.05
CA TYR A 121 -2.97 8.58 7.52
C TYR A 121 -2.35 7.19 7.35
N ARG A 122 -3.14 6.13 7.51
CA ARG A 122 -2.72 4.76 7.18
C ARG A 122 -2.28 4.65 5.72
N ARG A 123 -3.09 5.17 4.78
CA ARG A 123 -2.75 5.19 3.34
C ARG A 123 -1.50 6.00 3.03
N TYR A 124 -1.30 7.11 3.74
CA TYR A 124 -0.06 7.89 3.64
C TYR A 124 1.15 7.04 4.02
N LEU A 125 1.11 6.36 5.17
CA LEU A 125 2.19 5.48 5.62
C LEU A 125 2.43 4.31 4.67
N GLU A 126 1.36 3.69 4.15
CA GLU A 126 1.46 2.64 3.14
C GLU A 126 2.18 3.13 1.88
N GLY A 127 1.81 4.31 1.37
CA GLY A 127 2.47 4.95 0.23
C GLY A 127 3.95 5.22 0.51
N PHE A 128 4.25 5.80 1.67
CA PHE A 128 5.60 6.13 2.07
C PHE A 128 6.50 4.88 2.18
N PHE A 129 6.05 3.83 2.87
CA PHE A 129 6.83 2.59 3.01
C PHE A 129 6.98 1.85 1.68
N ARG A 130 5.94 1.88 0.83
CA ARG A 130 5.99 1.26 -0.50
C ARG A 130 7.07 1.89 -1.37
N GLU A 131 7.15 3.22 -1.38
CA GLU A 131 8.18 3.96 -2.09
C GLU A 131 9.57 3.73 -1.48
N LYS A 132 9.69 3.88 -0.16
CA LYS A 132 10.95 3.79 0.56
C LYS A 132 11.63 2.43 0.46
N PHE A 133 10.84 1.36 0.39
CA PHE A 133 11.34 -0.02 0.37
C PHE A 133 11.09 -0.74 -0.96
N ASP A 134 10.66 -0.01 -1.99
CA ASP A 134 10.41 -0.57 -3.33
C ASP A 134 9.49 -1.81 -3.26
N LEU A 135 8.31 -1.65 -2.65
CA LEU A 135 7.31 -2.69 -2.50
C LEU A 135 6.23 -2.59 -3.60
N ALA A 136 6.66 -2.33 -4.84
CA ALA A 136 5.74 -2.27 -5.97
C ALA A 136 5.19 -3.67 -6.33
N GLY A 137 3.96 -3.69 -6.81
CA GLY A 137 3.32 -4.92 -7.29
C GLY A 137 2.79 -5.87 -6.21
N THR A 138 2.94 -5.51 -4.92
CA THR A 138 2.38 -6.28 -3.81
C THR A 138 1.53 -5.40 -2.88
N PRO A 139 0.42 -5.90 -2.31
CA PRO A 139 -0.27 -5.19 -1.25
C PRO A 139 0.64 -5.07 -0.02
N LEU A 140 0.45 -3.98 0.74
CA LEU A 140 1.13 -3.74 2.00
C LEU A 140 0.07 -3.57 3.08
N ARG A 141 0.25 -4.21 4.23
CA ARG A 141 -0.62 -4.03 5.39
C ARG A 141 0.12 -3.31 6.50
N ILE A 142 -0.57 -2.36 7.14
CA ILE A 142 -0.10 -1.70 8.35
C ILE A 142 -1.01 -2.09 9.50
N GLU A 143 -0.41 -2.59 10.57
CA GLU A 143 -1.07 -2.87 11.84
C GLU A 143 -0.58 -1.88 12.89
N PHE A 144 -1.50 -1.30 13.63
CA PHE A 144 -1.19 -0.45 14.77
C PHE A 144 -1.39 -1.24 16.06
N ARG A 145 -0.40 -1.17 16.94
CA ARG A 145 -0.45 -1.77 18.27
C ARG A 145 -0.16 -0.70 19.33
N THR A 146 -1.19 -0.32 20.04
CA THR A 146 -1.07 0.58 21.19
C THR A 146 -0.63 -0.26 22.40
N LYS A 147 0.33 0.25 23.19
CA LYS A 147 0.55 -0.29 24.54
C LYS A 147 -0.64 0.13 25.40
N GLU A 148 -1.34 -0.83 25.98
CA GLU A 148 -2.28 -0.55 27.05
C GLU A 148 -1.53 0.20 28.16
N ASN A 149 -2.07 1.35 28.58
CA ASN A 149 -1.53 2.08 29.72
C ASN A 149 -1.97 1.34 30.99
N PRO A 150 -1.06 0.66 31.71
CA PRO A 150 -1.44 -0.11 32.90
C PRO A 150 -1.98 0.77 34.03
N PHE A 151 -1.96 2.10 33.87
CA PHE A 151 -2.43 3.09 34.85
C PHE A 151 -3.79 3.73 34.52
N VAL A 152 -4.42 3.36 33.39
CA VAL A 152 -5.81 3.71 33.14
C VAL A 152 -6.68 2.69 33.89
N LYS A 153 -6.97 2.99 35.16
CA LYS A 153 -8.00 2.27 35.92
C LYS A 153 -9.34 2.49 35.21
N ASP A 154 -10.07 1.39 34.97
CA ASP A 154 -11.48 1.42 34.58
C ASP A 154 -12.30 2.19 35.63
N ASP A 155 -12.49 3.49 35.44
CA ASP A 155 -13.44 4.29 36.24
C ASP A 155 -14.90 4.07 35.79
N ASN A 156 -15.19 2.97 35.10
CA ASN A 156 -16.54 2.65 34.63
C ASN A 156 -17.12 1.37 35.26
N LYS A 157 -16.95 1.20 36.57
CA LYS A 157 -17.76 0.29 37.39
C LYS A 157 -18.39 1.03 38.55
N ARG A 158 -19.45 1.77 38.25
CA ARG A 158 -20.55 2.08 39.19
C ARG A 158 -21.86 2.15 38.43
#